data_88f3f13cb04c37d53c52f4ed0476da04
#
_entry.id   88f3f13cb04c37d53c52f4ed0476da04
#
_cell.length_a   1.000
_cell.length_b   1.000
_cell.length_c   1.000
_cell.angle_alpha   90.00
_cell.angle_beta   90.00
_cell.angle_gamma   90.00
#
_symmetry.space_group_name_H-M   'P 1'
#
loop_
_entity.id
_entity.type
_entity.pdbx_description
1 polymer ?
#
loop_
_entity_poly.entity_id
_entity_poly.type
_entity_poly.pdbx_seq_one_letter_code
_entity_poly.pdbx_strand_id
1 'polypeptide(L)'
;MVNYGLKNRVVLITGANNPQGIGATTAFAFAREGAKVALVYKKILRPFDKNKTDRNGVDRYYEANAGNADIVESKLKEMNADYIMMESDISDELAVKEIYSKVLERYGRIDILVNNAAVDDENGFDTIEKITTNVIDDTFAVNVRGSILMIRELIHHRGNYGRIINLSTDASQIFAGQITYGASKATLEALTRSIALEVAKYGITVNCVAPGPTQTGWIDADLEKAVIPLTPMGKLIQPQDIAETILFLASEQARMLTGQVIKVSGGHAL
;
A
#
# COMPACT_ATOMS: atom_id res chain seq x y z
N MET A 1 16.19 19.50 -8.73
CA MET A 1 15.02 18.68 -8.35
C MET A 1 14.99 17.50 -9.33
N VAL A 2 14.86 16.27 -8.85
CA VAL A 2 14.77 15.08 -9.73
C VAL A 2 13.43 15.15 -10.44
N ASN A 3 13.43 14.99 -11.77
CA ASN A 3 12.19 14.87 -12.54
C ASN A 3 11.85 13.39 -12.70
N TYR A 4 10.83 12.92 -12.03
CA TYR A 4 10.38 11.52 -12.10
C TYR A 4 9.55 11.20 -13.36
N GLY A 5 9.15 12.21 -14.16
CA GLY A 5 8.32 12.01 -15.35
C GLY A 5 6.88 11.60 -15.06
N LEU A 6 6.37 11.95 -13.87
CA LEU A 6 5.06 11.50 -13.39
C LEU A 6 3.92 12.50 -13.67
N LYS A 7 4.24 13.70 -14.16
CA LYS A 7 3.22 14.70 -14.50
C LYS A 7 2.20 14.14 -15.49
N ASN A 8 0.91 14.31 -15.15
CA ASN A 8 -0.24 13.79 -15.92
C ASN A 8 -0.33 12.25 -16.00
N ARG A 9 0.53 11.48 -15.34
CA ARG A 9 0.32 10.04 -15.17
C ARG A 9 -0.85 9.78 -14.23
N VAL A 10 -1.59 8.73 -14.49
CA VAL A 10 -2.71 8.29 -13.64
C VAL A 10 -2.24 7.18 -12.72
N VAL A 11 -2.27 7.43 -11.42
CA VAL A 11 -1.93 6.44 -10.40
C VAL A 11 -3.18 5.99 -9.65
N LEU A 12 -3.34 4.68 -9.50
CA LEU A 12 -4.37 4.05 -8.71
C LEU A 12 -3.74 3.43 -7.47
N ILE A 13 -4.17 3.89 -6.28
CA ILE A 13 -3.60 3.51 -4.98
C ILE A 13 -4.69 2.91 -4.11
N THR A 14 -4.47 1.71 -3.56
CA THR A 14 -5.40 1.06 -2.66
C THR A 14 -5.01 1.23 -1.19
N GLY A 15 -6.00 1.30 -0.27
CA GLY A 15 -5.75 1.43 1.17
C GLY A 15 -5.27 2.82 1.59
N ALA A 16 -6.00 3.88 1.24
CA ALA A 16 -5.53 5.26 1.35
C ALA A 16 -6.37 6.18 2.26
N ASN A 17 -7.18 5.64 3.18
CA ASN A 17 -8.00 6.47 4.08
C ASN A 17 -7.27 6.93 5.36
N ASN A 18 -6.25 6.21 5.84
CA ASN A 18 -5.46 6.64 6.98
C ASN A 18 -4.52 7.80 6.58
N PRO A 19 -4.70 9.03 7.12
CA PRO A 19 -3.90 10.20 6.74
C PRO A 19 -2.42 10.10 7.12
N GLN A 20 -2.06 9.23 8.07
CA GLN A 20 -0.68 8.90 8.46
C GLN A 20 -0.16 7.62 7.77
N GLY A 21 -1.00 6.97 6.97
CA GLY A 21 -0.67 5.73 6.29
C GLY A 21 0.23 5.92 5.06
N ILE A 22 0.85 4.81 4.64
CA ILE A 22 1.69 4.77 3.44
C ILE A 22 0.88 5.15 2.19
N GLY A 23 -0.37 4.65 2.06
CA GLY A 23 -1.22 4.93 0.91
C GLY A 23 -1.54 6.40 0.72
N ALA A 24 -1.97 7.10 1.78
CA ALA A 24 -2.22 8.53 1.74
C ALA A 24 -0.95 9.35 1.47
N THR A 25 0.16 9.02 2.15
CA THR A 25 1.45 9.68 1.94
C THR A 25 1.96 9.51 0.51
N THR A 26 1.79 8.33 -0.06
CA THR A 26 2.09 8.04 -1.47
C THR A 26 1.22 8.88 -2.40
N ALA A 27 -0.09 9.01 -2.11
CA ALA A 27 -0.98 9.87 -2.89
C ALA A 27 -0.52 11.33 -2.91
N PHE A 28 -0.14 11.87 -1.73
CA PHE A 28 0.40 13.24 -1.64
C PHE A 28 1.72 13.39 -2.41
N ALA A 29 2.58 12.37 -2.38
CA ALA A 29 3.82 12.39 -3.12
C ALA A 29 3.58 12.43 -4.65
N PHE A 30 2.68 11.60 -5.17
CA PHE A 30 2.28 11.65 -6.59
C PHE A 30 1.61 12.97 -6.97
N ALA A 31 0.73 13.50 -6.11
CA ALA A 31 0.09 14.80 -6.35
C ALA A 31 1.11 15.94 -6.47
N ARG A 32 2.18 15.96 -5.64
CA ARG A 32 3.28 16.93 -5.74
C ARG A 32 4.02 16.86 -7.08
N GLU A 33 4.09 15.67 -7.67
CA GLU A 33 4.69 15.46 -9.00
C GLU A 33 3.73 15.78 -10.15
N GLY A 34 2.52 16.26 -9.86
CA GLY A 34 1.49 16.60 -10.85
C GLY A 34 0.83 15.38 -11.51
N ALA A 35 0.86 14.23 -10.85
CA ALA A 35 0.10 13.06 -11.27
C ALA A 35 -1.40 13.23 -10.95
N LYS A 36 -2.25 12.50 -11.70
CA LYS A 36 -3.67 12.33 -11.42
C LYS A 36 -3.85 11.15 -10.48
N VAL A 37 -4.54 11.33 -9.36
CA VAL A 37 -4.54 10.38 -8.26
C VAL A 37 -5.92 9.74 -8.10
N ALA A 38 -6.02 8.43 -8.29
CA ALA A 38 -7.20 7.65 -7.97
C ALA A 38 -6.96 6.86 -6.68
N LEU A 39 -7.78 7.08 -5.66
CA LEU A 39 -7.68 6.45 -4.36
C LEU A 39 -8.83 5.50 -4.11
N VAL A 40 -8.49 4.31 -3.64
CA VAL A 40 -9.46 3.31 -3.17
C VAL A 40 -9.20 3.05 -1.70
N TYR A 41 -10.27 3.02 -0.93
CA TYR A 41 -10.23 2.65 0.48
C TYR A 41 -11.48 1.86 0.88
N LYS A 42 -11.38 1.12 1.96
CA LYS A 42 -12.51 0.51 2.65
C LYS A 42 -12.40 0.86 4.13
N LYS A 43 -13.51 1.25 4.74
CA LYS A 43 -13.56 1.46 6.20
C LYS A 43 -13.41 0.12 6.89
N ILE A 44 -12.44 0.04 7.81
CA ILE A 44 -12.22 -1.14 8.65
C ILE A 44 -12.70 -0.79 10.05
N LEU A 45 -13.85 -1.31 10.41
CA LEU A 45 -14.46 -1.03 11.70
C LEU A 45 -13.90 -2.01 12.74
N ARG A 46 -13.03 -1.53 13.60
CA ARG A 46 -12.51 -2.24 14.78
C ARG A 46 -12.83 -1.44 16.04
N PRO A 47 -13.07 -2.09 17.19
CA PRO A 47 -13.25 -1.39 18.45
C PRO A 47 -12.00 -0.58 18.83
N PHE A 48 -12.17 0.66 19.29
CA PHE A 48 -11.11 1.52 19.80
C PHE A 48 -11.60 2.44 20.91
N ASP A 49 -10.70 2.86 21.79
CA ASP A 49 -10.96 3.82 22.86
C ASP A 49 -10.71 5.25 22.36
N LYS A 50 -11.79 6.02 22.19
CA LYS A 50 -11.73 7.43 21.74
C LYS A 50 -10.86 8.33 22.61
N ASN A 51 -10.69 7.98 23.90
CA ASN A 51 -9.85 8.77 24.81
C ASN A 51 -8.35 8.55 24.61
N LYS A 52 -7.96 7.65 23.69
CA LYS A 52 -6.57 7.30 23.40
C LYS A 52 -6.15 7.59 21.96
N THR A 53 -7.04 8.25 21.18
CA THR A 53 -6.76 8.54 19.76
C THR A 53 -5.97 9.82 19.56
N ASP A 54 -5.69 10.59 20.61
CA ASP A 54 -4.89 11.82 20.60
C ASP A 54 -3.38 11.57 20.42
N ARG A 55 -2.91 10.33 20.64
CA ARG A 55 -1.53 9.88 20.52
C ARG A 55 -1.42 8.63 19.66
N ASN A 56 -0.21 8.38 19.10
CA ASN A 56 0.05 7.18 18.34
C ASN A 56 -0.16 5.91 19.18
N GLY A 57 -0.72 4.89 18.57
CA GLY A 57 -1.06 3.61 19.16
C GLY A 57 -2.20 2.95 18.39
N VAL A 58 -2.58 1.75 18.81
CA VAL A 58 -3.59 0.94 18.12
C VAL A 58 -4.94 1.64 18.02
N ASP A 59 -5.37 2.38 19.05
CA ASP A 59 -6.66 3.08 19.06
C ASP A 59 -6.72 4.17 17.99
N ARG A 60 -5.66 5.00 17.86
CA ARG A 60 -5.54 6.00 16.80
C ARG A 60 -5.52 5.38 15.41
N TYR A 61 -4.79 4.28 15.26
CA TYR A 61 -4.72 3.56 13.99
C TYR A 61 -6.08 3.00 13.57
N TYR A 62 -6.84 2.43 14.52
CA TYR A 62 -8.19 1.91 14.24
C TYR A 62 -9.19 3.03 13.93
N GLU A 63 -9.16 4.15 14.66
CA GLU A 63 -9.95 5.34 14.34
C GLU A 63 -9.67 5.83 12.92
N ALA A 64 -8.41 5.95 12.54
CA ALA A 64 -8.00 6.42 11.21
C ALA A 64 -8.48 5.48 10.09
N ASN A 65 -8.42 4.16 10.30
CA ASN A 65 -8.88 3.17 9.32
C ASN A 65 -10.40 3.05 9.25
N ALA A 66 -11.12 3.42 10.33
CA ALA A 66 -12.58 3.50 10.35
C ALA A 66 -13.12 4.77 9.65
N GLY A 67 -12.25 5.74 9.38
CA GLY A 67 -12.61 7.02 8.78
C GLY A 67 -12.93 6.92 7.28
N ASN A 68 -13.67 7.93 6.80
CA ASN A 68 -14.11 8.06 5.40
C ASN A 68 -13.11 8.82 4.50
N ALA A 69 -11.87 8.96 4.94
CA ALA A 69 -10.78 9.65 4.24
C ALA A 69 -10.92 11.17 4.05
N ASP A 70 -11.81 11.85 4.77
CA ASP A 70 -12.03 13.30 4.65
C ASP A 70 -10.74 14.12 4.85
N ILE A 71 -9.87 13.70 5.78
CA ILE A 71 -8.59 14.39 6.03
C ILE A 71 -7.67 14.27 4.83
N VAL A 72 -7.63 13.08 4.20
CA VAL A 72 -6.83 12.84 3.00
C VAL A 72 -7.37 13.67 1.83
N GLU A 73 -8.69 13.70 1.67
CA GLU A 73 -9.35 14.49 0.65
C GLU A 73 -9.08 15.98 0.81
N SER A 74 -9.23 16.50 2.03
CA SER A 74 -8.97 17.92 2.33
C SER A 74 -7.55 18.31 1.96
N LYS A 75 -6.57 17.47 2.27
CA LYS A 75 -5.17 17.71 1.94
C LYS A 75 -4.90 17.69 0.43
N LEU A 76 -5.54 16.80 -0.31
CA LEU A 76 -5.45 16.78 -1.77
C LEU A 76 -6.08 18.05 -2.40
N LYS A 77 -7.20 18.53 -1.84
CA LYS A 77 -7.82 19.80 -2.24
C LYS A 77 -6.89 21.00 -1.98
N GLU A 78 -6.27 21.07 -0.81
CA GLU A 78 -5.29 22.11 -0.47
C GLU A 78 -4.08 22.12 -1.43
N MET A 79 -3.68 20.95 -1.91
CA MET A 79 -2.62 20.80 -2.89
C MET A 79 -3.06 21.11 -4.33
N ASN A 80 -4.33 21.43 -4.58
CA ASN A 80 -4.93 21.57 -5.91
C ASN A 80 -4.69 20.34 -6.79
N ALA A 81 -4.70 19.14 -6.21
CA ALA A 81 -4.48 17.89 -6.92
C ALA A 81 -5.69 17.54 -7.81
N ASP A 82 -5.43 16.89 -8.94
CA ASP A 82 -6.49 16.22 -9.73
C ASP A 82 -6.66 14.80 -9.19
N TYR A 83 -7.78 14.54 -8.52
CA TYR A 83 -8.01 13.27 -7.84
C TYR A 83 -9.46 12.76 -7.98
N ILE A 84 -9.61 11.46 -7.71
CA ILE A 84 -10.89 10.77 -7.45
C ILE A 84 -10.70 9.83 -6.25
N MET A 85 -11.72 9.74 -5.39
CA MET A 85 -11.71 8.84 -4.23
C MET A 85 -12.91 7.90 -4.28
N MET A 86 -12.69 6.64 -3.92
CA MET A 86 -13.70 5.59 -4.00
C MET A 86 -13.66 4.71 -2.74
N GLU A 87 -14.77 4.59 -2.04
CA GLU A 87 -14.94 3.54 -1.03
C GLU A 87 -15.32 2.24 -1.74
N SER A 88 -14.48 1.21 -1.64
CA SER A 88 -14.66 -0.05 -2.35
C SER A 88 -13.84 -1.19 -1.74
N ASP A 89 -14.32 -2.42 -1.87
CA ASP A 89 -13.64 -3.62 -1.42
C ASP A 89 -12.90 -4.30 -2.58
N ILE A 90 -11.57 -4.29 -2.54
CA ILE A 90 -10.75 -4.91 -3.58
C ILE A 90 -10.80 -6.44 -3.56
N SER A 91 -11.30 -7.07 -2.51
CA SER A 91 -11.51 -8.52 -2.46
C SER A 91 -12.71 -9.01 -3.29
N ASP A 92 -13.58 -8.08 -3.70
CA ASP A 92 -14.73 -8.34 -4.58
C ASP A 92 -14.36 -8.03 -6.04
N GLU A 93 -14.52 -9.02 -6.91
CA GLU A 93 -14.19 -8.90 -8.33
C GLU A 93 -15.06 -7.88 -9.06
N LEU A 94 -16.34 -7.77 -8.73
CA LEU A 94 -17.23 -6.78 -9.36
C LEU A 94 -16.87 -5.36 -8.93
N ALA A 95 -16.58 -5.19 -7.64
CA ALA A 95 -16.11 -3.91 -7.12
C ALA A 95 -14.78 -3.47 -7.77
N VAL A 96 -13.85 -4.39 -8.02
CA VAL A 96 -12.60 -4.09 -8.74
C VAL A 96 -12.89 -3.60 -10.18
N LYS A 97 -13.79 -4.25 -10.90
CA LYS A 97 -14.20 -3.81 -12.26
C LYS A 97 -14.83 -2.41 -12.25
N GLU A 98 -15.65 -2.12 -11.23
CA GLU A 98 -16.23 -0.77 -11.07
C GLU A 98 -15.19 0.30 -10.77
N ILE A 99 -14.18 0.00 -9.95
CA ILE A 99 -13.03 0.90 -9.69
C ILE A 99 -12.38 1.28 -11.01
N TYR A 100 -12.03 0.27 -11.83
CA TYR A 100 -11.39 0.51 -13.13
C TYR A 100 -12.27 1.30 -14.08
N SER A 101 -13.55 0.96 -14.16
CA SER A 101 -14.53 1.70 -14.99
C SER A 101 -14.57 3.20 -14.62
N LYS A 102 -14.68 3.53 -13.33
CA LYS A 102 -14.72 4.92 -12.85
C LYS A 102 -13.43 5.70 -13.14
N VAL A 103 -12.28 5.05 -12.97
CA VAL A 103 -10.99 5.69 -13.26
C VAL A 103 -10.80 5.91 -14.76
N LEU A 104 -11.18 4.94 -15.58
CA LEU A 104 -11.12 5.04 -17.04
C LEU A 104 -12.09 6.07 -17.58
N GLU A 105 -13.31 6.15 -17.05
CA GLU A 105 -14.26 7.19 -17.39
C GLU A 105 -13.72 8.61 -17.09
N ARG A 106 -13.08 8.77 -15.93
CA ARG A 106 -12.53 10.05 -15.47
C ARG A 106 -11.27 10.47 -16.22
N TYR A 107 -10.34 9.53 -16.45
CA TYR A 107 -8.98 9.82 -16.90
C TYR A 107 -8.58 9.15 -18.24
N GLY A 108 -9.36 8.20 -18.73
CA GLY A 108 -9.12 7.49 -19.99
C GLY A 108 -7.99 6.45 -19.93
N ARG A 109 -7.25 6.35 -18.82
CA ARG A 109 -6.10 5.45 -18.65
C ARG A 109 -5.75 5.21 -17.20
N ILE A 110 -4.97 4.17 -16.94
CA ILE A 110 -4.28 3.93 -15.67
C ILE A 110 -2.84 3.55 -16.00
N ASP A 111 -1.87 4.32 -15.49
CA ASP A 111 -0.44 4.13 -15.76
C ASP A 111 0.27 3.38 -14.65
N ILE A 112 -0.16 3.61 -13.41
CA ILE A 112 0.54 3.13 -12.21
C ILE A 112 -0.50 2.52 -11.27
N LEU A 113 -0.19 1.33 -10.74
CA LEU A 113 -0.95 0.68 -9.69
C LEU A 113 -0.07 0.49 -8.46
N VAL A 114 -0.56 0.97 -7.31
CA VAL A 114 0.07 0.74 -6.01
C VAL A 114 -0.88 -0.12 -5.17
N ASN A 115 -0.57 -1.41 -5.03
CA ASN A 115 -1.27 -2.35 -4.17
C ASN A 115 -0.76 -2.18 -2.72
N ASN A 116 -1.38 -1.25 -2.00
CA ASN A 116 -1.02 -0.92 -0.63
C ASN A 116 -2.07 -1.44 0.39
N ALA A 117 -3.33 -1.61 0.00
CA ALA A 117 -4.37 -2.13 0.89
C ALA A 117 -3.95 -3.47 1.50
N ALA A 118 -4.13 -3.60 2.78
CA ALA A 118 -3.88 -4.83 3.52
C ALA A 118 -4.76 -4.90 4.78
N VAL A 119 -5.02 -6.11 5.20
CA VAL A 119 -5.61 -6.45 6.50
C VAL A 119 -4.73 -7.48 7.21
N ASP A 120 -4.81 -7.48 8.52
CA ASP A 120 -4.19 -8.41 9.45
C ASP A 120 -5.22 -8.93 10.45
N ASP A 121 -4.83 -9.78 11.38
CA ASP A 121 -5.69 -10.17 12.51
C ASP A 121 -6.12 -8.95 13.34
N GLU A 122 -7.31 -9.02 13.96
CA GLU A 122 -7.88 -7.91 14.76
C GLU A 122 -6.97 -7.46 15.91
N ASN A 123 -6.15 -8.37 16.43
CA ASN A 123 -5.19 -8.07 17.49
C ASN A 123 -3.79 -7.72 16.96
N GLY A 124 -3.58 -7.73 15.64
CA GLY A 124 -2.29 -7.53 14.99
C GLY A 124 -1.32 -8.71 15.14
N PHE A 125 -1.73 -9.77 15.83
CA PHE A 125 -0.92 -10.96 16.09
C PHE A 125 -1.76 -12.23 15.98
N ASP A 126 -1.36 -13.13 15.09
CA ASP A 126 -1.91 -14.48 14.99
C ASP A 126 -0.82 -15.54 15.17
N THR A 127 -1.08 -16.51 16.03
CA THR A 127 -0.19 -17.66 16.24
C THR A 127 -0.81 -18.90 15.63
N ILE A 128 0.02 -19.89 15.29
CA ILE A 128 -0.46 -21.15 14.70
C ILE A 128 -1.50 -21.87 15.58
N GLU A 129 -1.46 -21.66 16.88
CA GLU A 129 -2.42 -22.26 17.82
C GLU A 129 -3.77 -21.53 17.86
N LYS A 130 -3.81 -20.25 17.54
CA LYS A 130 -4.98 -19.37 17.70
C LYS A 130 -5.61 -18.94 16.38
N ILE A 131 -4.93 -19.18 15.27
CA ILE A 131 -5.38 -18.79 13.95
C ILE A 131 -6.75 -19.42 13.63
N THR A 132 -7.66 -18.63 13.07
CA THR A 132 -8.98 -19.09 12.64
C THR A 132 -9.08 -19.10 11.11
N THR A 133 -10.01 -19.91 10.58
CA THR A 133 -10.29 -19.94 9.14
C THR A 133 -10.66 -18.55 8.61
N ASN A 134 -11.48 -17.81 9.35
CA ASN A 134 -11.91 -16.47 8.93
C ASN A 134 -10.69 -15.51 8.79
N VAL A 135 -9.75 -15.52 9.73
CA VAL A 135 -8.54 -14.69 9.65
C VAL A 135 -7.70 -15.07 8.43
N ILE A 136 -7.56 -16.37 8.14
CA ILE A 136 -6.87 -16.84 6.93
C ILE A 136 -7.58 -16.32 5.67
N ASP A 137 -8.88 -16.60 5.57
CA ASP A 137 -9.68 -16.28 4.39
C ASP A 137 -9.72 -14.76 4.12
N ASP A 138 -10.00 -13.94 5.14
CA ASP A 138 -10.07 -12.50 5.01
C ASP A 138 -8.72 -11.88 4.65
N THR A 139 -7.64 -12.33 5.31
CA THR A 139 -6.29 -11.83 5.03
C THR A 139 -5.88 -12.15 3.60
N PHE A 140 -6.06 -13.38 3.14
CA PHE A 140 -5.72 -13.77 1.76
C PHE A 140 -6.69 -13.18 0.73
N ALA A 141 -7.97 -12.99 1.07
CA ALA A 141 -8.94 -12.33 0.19
C ALA A 141 -8.51 -10.90 -0.16
N VAL A 142 -8.10 -10.12 0.83
CA VAL A 142 -7.68 -8.72 0.61
C VAL A 142 -6.24 -8.66 0.09
N ASN A 143 -5.28 -9.22 0.83
CA ASN A 143 -3.86 -8.99 0.57
C ASN A 143 -3.38 -9.68 -0.72
N VAL A 144 -3.93 -10.86 -1.04
CA VAL A 144 -3.49 -11.67 -2.18
C VAL A 144 -4.47 -11.59 -3.34
N ARG A 145 -5.70 -12.11 -3.16
CA ARG A 145 -6.71 -12.12 -4.23
C ARG A 145 -7.01 -10.72 -4.73
N GLY A 146 -7.24 -9.75 -3.83
CA GLY A 146 -7.50 -8.36 -4.18
C GLY A 146 -6.38 -7.77 -5.02
N SER A 147 -5.11 -7.93 -4.61
CA SER A 147 -3.95 -7.46 -5.37
C SER A 147 -3.87 -8.10 -6.75
N ILE A 148 -4.14 -9.41 -6.87
CA ILE A 148 -4.17 -10.12 -8.16
C ILE A 148 -5.27 -9.56 -9.06
N LEU A 149 -6.48 -9.36 -8.53
CA LEU A 149 -7.60 -8.81 -9.29
C LEU A 149 -7.29 -7.40 -9.81
N MET A 150 -6.70 -6.54 -8.97
CA MET A 150 -6.27 -5.19 -9.37
C MET A 150 -5.21 -5.25 -10.47
N ILE A 151 -4.22 -6.13 -10.38
CA ILE A 151 -3.20 -6.33 -11.42
C ILE A 151 -3.83 -6.84 -12.71
N ARG A 152 -4.70 -7.83 -12.64
CA ARG A 152 -5.40 -8.39 -13.81
C ARG A 152 -6.16 -7.32 -14.59
N GLU A 153 -6.93 -6.49 -13.90
CA GLU A 153 -7.66 -5.40 -14.55
C GLU A 153 -6.71 -4.35 -15.15
N LEU A 154 -5.58 -4.02 -14.50
CA LEU A 154 -4.58 -3.15 -15.12
C LEU A 154 -4.09 -3.73 -16.46
N ILE A 155 -3.81 -5.04 -16.49
CA ILE A 155 -3.33 -5.69 -17.71
C ILE A 155 -4.39 -5.73 -18.80
N HIS A 156 -5.67 -5.91 -18.46
CA HIS A 156 -6.77 -5.84 -19.42
C HIS A 156 -6.92 -4.45 -20.07
N HIS A 157 -6.68 -3.40 -19.30
CA HIS A 157 -6.82 -2.00 -19.72
C HIS A 157 -5.48 -1.29 -20.00
N ARG A 158 -4.39 -2.06 -20.18
CA ARG A 158 -3.03 -1.53 -20.34
C ARG A 158 -2.87 -0.66 -21.59
N GLY A 159 -2.09 0.40 -21.46
CA GLY A 159 -1.50 1.13 -22.59
C GLY A 159 -0.06 0.66 -22.86
N ASN A 160 0.74 1.57 -23.42
CA ASN A 160 2.16 1.32 -23.71
C ASN A 160 3.11 1.66 -22.55
N TYR A 161 2.55 1.91 -21.35
CA TYR A 161 3.28 2.22 -20.13
C TYR A 161 2.55 1.59 -18.96
N GLY A 162 3.31 1.01 -18.03
CA GLY A 162 2.74 0.48 -16.80
C GLY A 162 3.79 0.32 -15.71
N ARG A 163 3.39 0.64 -14.48
CA ARG A 163 4.18 0.39 -13.26
C ARG A 163 3.28 -0.22 -12.21
N ILE A 164 3.67 -1.35 -11.67
CA ILE A 164 2.95 -2.03 -10.60
C ILE A 164 3.88 -2.10 -9.40
N ILE A 165 3.44 -1.57 -8.28
CA ILE A 165 4.17 -1.59 -7.02
C ILE A 165 3.32 -2.29 -5.96
N ASN A 166 3.77 -3.42 -5.47
CA ASN A 166 3.15 -4.16 -4.39
C ASN A 166 3.79 -3.78 -3.05
N LEU A 167 2.99 -3.70 -1.98
CA LEU A 167 3.50 -3.45 -0.62
C LEU A 167 3.55 -4.77 0.15
N SER A 168 4.79 -5.21 0.49
CA SER A 168 5.07 -6.33 1.38
C SER A 168 5.43 -5.83 2.79
N THR A 169 6.31 -6.52 3.47
CA THR A 169 6.94 -6.17 4.75
C THR A 169 8.36 -6.74 4.77
N ASP A 170 9.28 -6.12 5.46
CA ASP A 170 10.64 -6.64 5.64
C ASP A 170 10.68 -7.96 6.44
N ALA A 171 9.63 -8.22 7.23
CA ALA A 171 9.45 -9.45 7.99
C ALA A 171 8.79 -10.60 7.19
N SER A 172 8.64 -10.49 5.86
CA SER A 172 7.98 -11.49 5.01
C SER A 172 8.67 -12.86 4.95
N GLN A 173 9.89 -12.97 5.44
CA GLN A 173 10.66 -14.22 5.47
C GLN A 173 10.55 -14.98 6.79
N ILE A 174 10.32 -14.26 7.91
CA ILE A 174 10.15 -14.82 9.26
C ILE A 174 9.05 -14.00 9.94
N PHE A 175 7.91 -14.62 10.20
CA PHE A 175 6.70 -13.93 10.67
C PHE A 175 6.02 -14.66 11.85
N ALA A 176 6.80 -15.13 12.79
CA ALA A 176 6.28 -15.71 14.03
C ALA A 176 5.35 -14.69 14.74
N GLY A 177 4.15 -15.12 15.09
CA GLY A 177 3.12 -14.25 15.67
C GLY A 177 2.31 -13.41 14.67
N GLN A 178 2.62 -13.50 13.37
CA GLN A 178 1.88 -12.84 12.27
C GLN A 178 1.73 -13.79 11.08
N ILE A 179 1.27 -15.02 11.35
CA ILE A 179 1.33 -16.14 10.40
C ILE A 179 0.60 -15.84 9.10
N THR A 180 -0.66 -15.42 9.15
CA THR A 180 -1.44 -15.13 7.94
C THR A 180 -0.96 -13.89 7.22
N TYR A 181 -0.70 -12.81 7.97
CA TYR A 181 -0.19 -11.57 7.40
C TYR A 181 1.14 -11.79 6.69
N GLY A 182 2.13 -12.36 7.38
CA GLY A 182 3.45 -12.62 6.81
C GLY A 182 3.39 -13.54 5.61
N ALA A 183 2.61 -14.64 5.66
CA ALA A 183 2.42 -15.55 4.53
C ALA A 183 1.79 -14.85 3.33
N SER A 184 0.78 -13.99 3.54
CA SER A 184 0.16 -13.20 2.47
C SER A 184 1.16 -12.24 1.82
N LYS A 185 2.02 -11.60 2.61
CA LYS A 185 3.06 -10.68 2.10
C LYS A 185 4.19 -11.41 1.38
N ALA A 186 4.63 -12.56 1.87
CA ALA A 186 5.57 -13.44 1.16
C ALA A 186 5.00 -13.90 -0.19
N THR A 187 3.70 -14.17 -0.25
CA THR A 187 3.00 -14.50 -1.50
C THR A 187 3.07 -13.34 -2.51
N LEU A 188 2.88 -12.08 -2.07
CA LEU A 188 3.02 -10.92 -2.95
C LEU A 188 4.43 -10.77 -3.53
N GLU A 189 5.47 -11.09 -2.77
CA GLU A 189 6.85 -11.09 -3.26
C GLU A 189 7.09 -12.15 -4.34
N ALA A 190 6.54 -13.36 -4.15
CA ALA A 190 6.61 -14.41 -5.14
C ALA A 190 5.84 -14.05 -6.42
N LEU A 191 4.62 -13.52 -6.28
CA LEU A 191 3.80 -13.03 -7.39
C LEU A 191 4.47 -11.89 -8.14
N THR A 192 5.12 -10.97 -7.45
CA THR A 192 5.86 -9.85 -8.07
C THR A 192 6.86 -10.37 -9.10
N ARG A 193 7.67 -11.37 -8.75
CA ARG A 193 8.67 -11.95 -9.66
C ARG A 193 8.02 -12.64 -10.85
N SER A 194 6.99 -13.44 -10.62
CA SER A 194 6.32 -14.20 -11.67
C SER A 194 5.57 -13.30 -12.65
N ILE A 195 4.79 -12.34 -12.14
CA ILE A 195 4.03 -11.40 -12.97
C ILE A 195 4.97 -10.49 -13.76
N ALA A 196 6.11 -10.05 -13.16
CA ALA A 196 7.10 -9.24 -13.86
C ALA A 196 7.57 -9.88 -15.17
N LEU A 197 7.81 -11.20 -15.17
CA LEU A 197 8.23 -11.93 -16.37
C LEU A 197 7.11 -11.98 -17.43
N GLU A 198 5.86 -12.18 -17.00
CA GLU A 198 4.73 -12.30 -17.94
C GLU A 198 4.42 -10.97 -18.65
N VAL A 199 4.54 -9.83 -17.92
CA VAL A 199 4.10 -8.52 -18.42
C VAL A 199 5.21 -7.65 -18.99
N ALA A 200 6.48 -8.04 -18.84
CA ALA A 200 7.64 -7.29 -19.35
C ALA A 200 7.54 -6.98 -20.85
N LYS A 201 7.01 -7.91 -21.64
CA LYS A 201 6.75 -7.74 -23.09
C LYS A 201 5.81 -6.59 -23.43
N TYR A 202 5.04 -6.09 -22.46
CA TYR A 202 4.15 -4.93 -22.61
C TYR A 202 4.80 -3.61 -22.14
N GLY A 203 6.07 -3.61 -21.76
CA GLY A 203 6.74 -2.45 -21.18
C GLY A 203 6.30 -2.13 -19.74
N ILE A 204 5.69 -3.10 -19.05
CA ILE A 204 5.21 -2.96 -17.67
C ILE A 204 6.26 -3.51 -16.71
N THR A 205 6.62 -2.73 -15.68
CA THR A 205 7.44 -3.23 -14.57
C THR A 205 6.59 -3.57 -13.36
N VAL A 206 6.98 -4.61 -12.63
CA VAL A 206 6.33 -5.04 -11.39
C VAL A 206 7.40 -5.18 -10.32
N ASN A 207 7.30 -4.37 -9.26
CA ASN A 207 8.22 -4.41 -8.14
C ASN A 207 7.46 -4.46 -6.82
N CYS A 208 8.16 -4.84 -5.77
CA CYS A 208 7.63 -4.89 -4.41
C CYS A 208 8.47 -3.99 -3.52
N VAL A 209 7.81 -3.19 -2.69
CA VAL A 209 8.44 -2.46 -1.58
C VAL A 209 8.11 -3.19 -0.30
N ALA A 210 9.12 -3.48 0.51
CA ALA A 210 9.02 -4.17 1.79
C ALA A 210 9.42 -3.21 2.94
N PRO A 211 8.44 -2.49 3.51
CA PRO A 211 8.70 -1.59 4.63
C PRO A 211 9.15 -2.32 5.89
N GLY A 212 10.06 -1.70 6.64
CA GLY A 212 10.28 -2.02 8.03
C GLY A 212 9.26 -1.36 8.95
N PRO A 213 9.51 -1.33 10.27
CA PRO A 213 8.61 -0.69 11.24
C PRO A 213 8.37 0.78 10.88
N THR A 214 7.19 1.05 10.34
CA THR A 214 6.83 2.37 9.78
C THR A 214 5.79 3.06 10.67
N GLN A 215 6.01 4.34 10.99
CA GLN A 215 5.12 5.13 11.83
C GLN A 215 3.84 5.54 11.08
N THR A 216 2.89 4.64 10.99
CA THR A 216 1.58 4.89 10.37
C THR A 216 0.49 5.27 11.37
N GLY A 217 0.87 5.63 12.58
CA GLY A 217 -0.03 5.97 13.68
C GLY A 217 -0.23 4.84 14.68
N TRP A 218 0.17 3.59 14.40
CA TRP A 218 -0.03 2.45 15.29
C TRP A 218 1.12 2.20 16.28
N ILE A 219 2.33 2.68 16.00
CA ILE A 219 3.51 2.53 16.87
C ILE A 219 3.40 3.56 17.98
N ASP A 220 3.11 3.10 19.21
CA ASP A 220 3.15 3.95 20.40
C ASP A 220 4.58 4.16 20.93
N ALA A 221 4.70 4.97 21.97
CA ALA A 221 6.03 5.33 22.53
C ALA A 221 6.79 4.15 23.11
N ASP A 222 6.13 3.11 23.60
CA ASP A 222 6.79 1.95 24.18
C ASP A 222 7.27 0.99 23.09
N LEU A 223 6.44 0.77 22.05
CA LEU A 223 6.84 0.00 20.88
C LEU A 223 7.96 0.71 20.11
N GLU A 224 7.93 2.05 20.00
CA GLU A 224 8.99 2.83 19.38
C GLU A 224 10.33 2.62 20.08
N LYS A 225 10.36 2.68 21.42
CA LYS A 225 11.57 2.40 22.23
C LYS A 225 12.09 0.97 22.03
N ALA A 226 11.19 0.00 21.82
CA ALA A 226 11.57 -1.40 21.59
C ALA A 226 12.13 -1.63 20.18
N VAL A 227 11.60 -0.94 19.17
CA VAL A 227 11.93 -1.15 17.76
C VAL A 227 13.16 -0.37 17.30
N ILE A 228 13.38 0.86 17.79
CA ILE A 228 14.52 1.69 17.40
C ILE A 228 15.87 0.96 17.56
N PRO A 229 16.16 0.26 18.67
CA PRO A 229 17.41 -0.48 18.83
C PRO A 229 17.59 -1.65 17.85
N LEU A 230 16.50 -2.17 17.28
CA LEU A 230 16.50 -3.23 16.27
C LEU A 230 16.68 -2.69 14.84
N THR A 231 16.60 -1.37 14.67
CA THR A 231 16.79 -0.70 13.39
C THR A 231 18.18 -0.09 13.32
N PRO A 232 19.13 -0.62 12.53
CA PRO A 232 20.53 -0.14 12.50
C PRO A 232 20.69 1.36 12.20
N MET A 233 19.77 1.98 11.45
CA MET A 233 19.76 3.43 11.23
C MET A 233 19.26 4.24 12.43
N GLY A 234 18.88 3.61 13.54
CA GLY A 234 18.55 4.24 14.81
C GLY A 234 17.28 5.10 14.82
N LYS A 235 16.36 4.86 13.91
CA LYS A 235 15.08 5.61 13.80
C LYS A 235 13.99 4.76 13.15
N LEU A 236 12.73 5.09 13.45
CA LEU A 236 11.58 4.53 12.73
C LEU A 236 11.55 5.00 11.28
N ILE A 237 11.12 4.11 10.40
CA ILE A 237 10.80 4.44 9.01
C ILE A 237 9.55 5.35 9.02
N GLN A 238 9.58 6.38 8.19
CA GLN A 238 8.43 7.24 7.99
C GLN A 238 7.68 6.85 6.71
N PRO A 239 6.36 7.05 6.62
CA PRO A 239 5.61 6.81 5.40
C PRO A 239 6.19 7.53 4.17
N GLN A 240 6.86 8.66 4.37
CA GLN A 240 7.57 9.40 3.33
C GLN A 240 8.73 8.61 2.72
N ASP A 241 9.49 7.88 3.53
CA ASP A 241 10.62 7.06 3.05
C ASP A 241 10.12 5.98 2.08
N ILE A 242 8.94 5.42 2.37
CA ILE A 242 8.27 4.43 1.51
C ILE A 242 7.74 5.11 0.24
N ALA A 243 7.05 6.24 0.39
CA ALA A 243 6.46 6.97 -0.73
C ALA A 243 7.51 7.43 -1.75
N GLU A 244 8.66 7.92 -1.33
CA GLU A 244 9.76 8.33 -2.21
C GLU A 244 10.34 7.11 -2.99
N THR A 245 10.43 5.95 -2.36
CA THR A 245 10.83 4.71 -3.03
C THR A 245 9.79 4.30 -4.08
N ILE A 246 8.50 4.40 -3.76
CA ILE A 246 7.41 4.13 -4.71
C ILE A 246 7.46 5.10 -5.89
N LEU A 247 7.66 6.40 -5.67
CA LEU A 247 7.83 7.39 -6.74
C LEU A 247 9.00 7.02 -7.66
N PHE A 248 10.15 6.65 -7.10
CA PHE A 248 11.30 6.21 -7.89
C PHE A 248 10.97 4.98 -8.74
N LEU A 249 10.36 3.95 -8.16
CA LEU A 249 9.96 2.75 -8.90
C LEU A 249 8.89 3.01 -9.98
N ALA A 250 8.06 4.01 -9.77
CA ALA A 250 7.05 4.45 -10.75
C ALA A 250 7.65 5.31 -11.87
N SER A 251 8.87 5.80 -11.74
CA SER A 251 9.50 6.75 -12.64
C SER A 251 10.13 6.11 -13.88
N GLU A 252 10.52 6.95 -14.84
CA GLU A 252 11.31 6.52 -16.01
C GLU A 252 12.74 6.08 -15.64
N GLN A 253 13.29 6.57 -14.52
CA GLN A 253 14.59 6.18 -14.03
C GLN A 253 14.65 4.70 -13.64
N ALA A 254 13.51 4.14 -13.19
CA ALA A 254 13.38 2.73 -12.80
C ALA A 254 12.87 1.83 -13.95
N ARG A 255 12.82 2.30 -15.21
CA ARG A 255 12.22 1.56 -16.35
C ARG A 255 12.80 0.16 -16.61
N MET A 256 14.00 -0.11 -16.12
CA MET A 256 14.66 -1.41 -16.25
C MET A 256 14.66 -2.23 -14.95
N LEU A 257 14.02 -1.69 -13.88
CA LEU A 257 13.84 -2.41 -12.63
C LEU A 257 12.50 -3.14 -12.67
N THR A 258 12.54 -4.47 -12.64
CA THR A 258 11.34 -5.31 -12.57
C THR A 258 11.63 -6.61 -11.83
N GLY A 259 10.62 -7.17 -11.16
CA GLY A 259 10.73 -8.40 -10.35
C GLY A 259 11.50 -8.22 -9.05
N GLN A 260 11.78 -6.99 -8.60
CA GLN A 260 12.59 -6.74 -7.41
C GLN A 260 11.72 -6.60 -6.15
N VAL A 261 12.30 -7.03 -5.03
CA VAL A 261 11.79 -6.76 -3.68
C VAL A 261 12.79 -5.81 -3.01
N ILE A 262 12.35 -4.59 -2.72
CA ILE A 262 13.20 -3.54 -2.16
C ILE A 262 12.80 -3.30 -0.72
N LYS A 263 13.68 -3.64 0.22
CA LYS A 263 13.49 -3.37 1.64
C LYS A 263 13.76 -1.90 1.93
N VAL A 264 12.80 -1.23 2.55
CA VAL A 264 12.91 0.14 3.06
C VAL A 264 12.74 0.07 4.56
N SER A 265 13.76 -0.41 5.24
CA SER A 265 13.68 -0.87 6.63
C SER A 265 14.72 -0.24 7.57
N GLY A 266 15.62 0.62 7.06
CA GLY A 266 16.73 1.14 7.86
C GLY A 266 17.68 0.06 8.36
N GLY A 267 17.69 -1.13 7.72
CA GLY A 267 18.47 -2.29 8.10
C GLY A 267 17.78 -3.27 9.04
N HIS A 268 16.54 -2.99 9.46
CA HIS A 268 15.73 -3.94 10.21
C HIS A 268 15.43 -5.17 9.33
N ALA A 269 15.50 -6.37 9.89
CA ALA A 269 15.22 -7.65 9.23
C ALA A 269 15.87 -7.82 7.82
N LEU A 270 17.19 -7.65 7.73
CA LEU A 270 17.97 -7.88 6.52
C LEU A 270 18.13 -9.38 6.20
#